data_a79a44ea910303260a879374416d4719
#
_entry.id   a79a44ea910303260a879374416d4719
#
_cell.length_a   1.000
_cell.length_b   1.000
_cell.length_c   1.000
_cell.angle_alpha   90.00
_cell.angle_beta   90.00
_cell.angle_gamma   90.00
#
_symmetry.space_group_name_H-M   'P 1'
#
loop_
_entity.id
_entity.type
_entity.pdbx_description
1 polymer ?
#
loop_
_entity_poly.entity_id
_entity_poly.type
_entity_poly.pdbx_seq_one_letter_code
_entity_poly.pdbx_strand_id
1 'polypeptide(L)'
;MKALLLACSLGVLLLAACASPSHRLPALPNDPNGAAYLVGAGDTLRITVFGEADLSGTFKISDNGALVMPLVGQVPAQGLSVPELQKRLVNLLNVKAVKSPDVTIQVEEYRPFFILGEVKNPGSYPYVPEMTVLTAVAIAGGFTFRASEDEVSVTRKRNGAASESRATRASRILPGDVVYVFERHF
;
A
#
# COMPACT_ATOMS: atom_id res chain seq x y z
N MET A 1 55.82 52.90 -2.49
CA MET A 1 55.93 51.49 -2.10
C MET A 1 54.77 51.15 -1.22
N LYS A 2 53.80 50.41 -1.64
CA LYS A 2 52.94 49.49 -0.88
C LYS A 2 51.75 49.14 -1.74
N ALA A 3 51.87 48.03 -2.23
CA ALA A 3 51.02 46.95 -2.66
C ALA A 3 49.51 47.22 -2.69
N LEU A 4 49.01 47.18 -3.88
CA LEU A 4 47.62 47.03 -4.30
C LEU A 4 47.26 45.55 -4.15
N LEU A 5 46.48 45.20 -3.15
CA LEU A 5 45.93 43.84 -3.02
C LEU A 5 44.54 43.79 -3.62
N LEU A 6 44.50 43.16 -4.77
CA LEU A 6 43.31 42.80 -5.52
C LEU A 6 42.44 41.81 -4.71
N ALA A 7 41.30 42.28 -4.27
CA ALA A 7 40.28 41.37 -3.73
C ALA A 7 39.50 40.72 -4.87
N CYS A 8 39.90 39.55 -5.25
CA CYS A 8 39.15 38.67 -6.18
C CYS A 8 37.97 38.08 -5.43
N SER A 9 36.81 38.71 -5.50
CA SER A 9 35.55 38.16 -4.97
C SER A 9 35.07 37.05 -5.88
N LEU A 10 35.35 35.83 -5.42
CA LEU A 10 34.92 34.60 -6.03
C LEU A 10 33.38 34.46 -5.86
N GLY A 11 32.64 34.82 -6.88
CA GLY A 11 31.21 34.60 -6.95
C GLY A 11 30.96 33.10 -7.11
N VAL A 12 30.63 32.43 -6.00
CA VAL A 12 30.12 31.08 -6.02
C VAL A 12 28.71 31.13 -6.60
N LEU A 13 28.61 30.80 -7.88
CA LEU A 13 27.35 30.59 -8.57
C LEU A 13 26.73 29.32 -7.99
N LEU A 14 25.77 29.44 -7.07
CA LEU A 14 24.92 28.38 -6.61
C LEU A 14 24.03 27.92 -7.78
N LEU A 15 24.49 26.94 -8.53
CA LEU A 15 23.64 26.15 -9.42
C LEU A 15 22.65 25.41 -8.54
N ALA A 16 21.47 25.97 -8.30
CA ALA A 16 20.32 25.24 -7.78
C ALA A 16 19.94 24.21 -8.83
N ALA A 17 20.46 22.99 -8.69
CA ALA A 17 20.02 21.86 -9.47
C ALA A 17 18.53 21.68 -9.21
N CYS A 18 17.71 21.89 -10.23
CA CYS A 18 16.29 21.54 -10.23
C CYS A 18 16.18 20.03 -10.17
N ALA A 19 16.32 19.46 -8.97
CA ALA A 19 16.07 18.05 -8.75
C ALA A 19 14.58 17.81 -8.87
N SER A 20 14.18 16.88 -9.73
CA SER A 20 12.79 16.43 -9.84
C SER A 20 12.27 16.02 -8.45
N PRO A 21 11.01 16.32 -8.12
CA PRO A 21 10.43 16.00 -6.80
C PRO A 21 10.62 14.54 -6.38
N SER A 22 10.58 13.61 -7.33
CA SER A 22 10.80 12.18 -7.14
C SER A 22 12.18 11.83 -6.56
N HIS A 23 13.24 12.56 -6.92
CA HIS A 23 14.59 12.29 -6.42
C HIS A 23 14.80 12.55 -4.93
N ARG A 24 13.88 13.28 -4.27
CA ARG A 24 13.91 13.55 -2.84
C ARG A 24 13.26 12.47 -2.01
N LEU A 25 12.48 11.58 -2.63
CA LEU A 25 11.76 10.51 -1.92
C LEU A 25 12.67 9.30 -1.70
N PRO A 26 12.57 8.63 -0.55
CA PRO A 26 13.23 7.35 -0.33
C PRO A 26 12.69 6.32 -1.33
N ALA A 27 13.54 5.40 -1.78
CA ALA A 27 13.09 4.31 -2.63
C ALA A 27 12.07 3.44 -1.90
N LEU A 28 11.03 3.00 -2.62
CA LEU A 28 10.09 2.01 -2.08
C LEU A 28 10.88 0.76 -1.74
N PRO A 29 10.78 0.24 -0.50
CA PRO A 29 11.50 -0.96 -0.11
C PRO A 29 11.19 -2.11 -1.08
N ASN A 30 12.22 -2.59 -1.75
CA ASN A 30 12.10 -3.74 -2.64
C ASN A 30 12.22 -4.98 -1.76
N ASP A 31 11.08 -5.50 -1.32
CA ASP A 31 11.03 -6.75 -0.59
C ASP A 31 11.00 -7.89 -1.62
N PRO A 32 12.08 -8.68 -1.76
CA PRO A 32 12.16 -9.75 -2.76
C PRO A 32 11.10 -10.84 -2.53
N ASN A 33 10.59 -10.96 -1.31
CA ASN A 33 9.49 -11.86 -0.97
C ASN A 33 8.10 -11.20 -1.12
N GLY A 34 8.05 -9.93 -1.63
CA GLY A 34 6.87 -9.10 -1.63
C GLY A 34 6.51 -8.68 -0.19
N ALA A 35 6.31 -7.39 0.05
CA ALA A 35 5.77 -6.98 1.36
C ALA A 35 4.52 -7.81 1.63
N ALA A 36 4.54 -8.57 2.73
CA ALA A 36 3.43 -9.45 3.07
C ALA A 36 2.13 -8.61 3.13
N TYR A 37 1.09 -9.12 2.49
CA TYR A 37 -0.23 -8.53 2.61
C TYR A 37 -0.66 -8.53 4.06
N LEU A 38 -1.10 -7.39 4.53
CA LEU A 38 -1.69 -7.22 5.86
C LEU A 38 -3.15 -6.81 5.70
N VAL A 39 -4.02 -7.50 6.43
CA VAL A 39 -5.46 -7.21 6.49
C VAL A 39 -5.68 -5.76 6.90
N GLY A 40 -6.64 -5.10 6.28
CA GLY A 40 -6.98 -3.71 6.58
C GLY A 40 -8.46 -3.40 6.41
N ALA A 41 -8.84 -2.22 6.86
CA ALA A 41 -10.21 -1.74 6.73
C ALA A 41 -10.64 -1.74 5.26
N GLY A 42 -11.84 -2.24 5.00
CA GLY A 42 -12.42 -2.38 3.66
C GLY A 42 -12.17 -3.72 2.98
N ASP A 43 -11.23 -4.54 3.47
CA ASP A 43 -11.04 -5.90 2.95
C ASP A 43 -12.23 -6.80 3.31
N THR A 44 -12.57 -7.74 2.44
CA THR A 44 -13.61 -8.75 2.64
C THR A 44 -12.96 -10.12 2.73
N LEU A 45 -13.21 -10.82 3.83
CA LEU A 45 -12.65 -12.12 4.13
C LEU A 45 -13.73 -13.18 4.11
N ARG A 46 -13.48 -14.31 3.48
CA ARG A 46 -14.25 -15.53 3.65
C ARG A 46 -13.61 -16.34 4.76
N ILE A 47 -14.38 -16.62 5.81
CA ILE A 47 -13.94 -17.39 6.97
C ILE A 47 -14.81 -18.64 7.03
N THR A 48 -14.17 -19.80 7.13
CA THR A 48 -14.83 -21.08 7.29
C THR A 48 -14.35 -21.71 8.60
N VAL A 49 -15.28 -22.01 9.48
CA VAL A 49 -15.04 -22.76 10.71
C VAL A 49 -15.65 -24.15 10.49
N PHE A 50 -14.81 -25.18 10.41
CA PHE A 50 -15.26 -26.53 10.09
C PHE A 50 -16.29 -27.03 11.10
N GLY A 51 -17.42 -27.55 10.60
CA GLY A 51 -18.52 -28.03 11.43
C GLY A 51 -19.44 -26.94 12.02
N GLU A 52 -19.10 -25.65 11.84
CA GLU A 52 -19.83 -24.52 12.44
C GLU A 52 -20.32 -23.55 11.35
N ALA A 53 -21.47 -23.85 10.76
CA ALA A 53 -22.05 -23.03 9.68
C ALA A 53 -22.38 -21.61 10.14
N ASP A 54 -22.86 -21.46 11.39
CA ASP A 54 -23.26 -20.17 11.96
C ASP A 54 -22.07 -19.23 12.23
N LEU A 55 -20.85 -19.76 12.26
CA LEU A 55 -19.59 -19.01 12.43
C LEU A 55 -18.85 -18.83 11.10
N SER A 56 -19.34 -19.45 10.03
CA SER A 56 -18.76 -19.40 8.70
C SER A 56 -19.48 -18.37 7.84
N GLY A 57 -18.74 -17.66 6.98
CA GLY A 57 -19.34 -16.67 6.09
C GLY A 57 -18.34 -15.66 5.55
N THR A 58 -18.88 -14.63 4.93
CA THR A 58 -18.14 -13.51 4.39
C THR A 58 -18.20 -12.34 5.37
N PHE A 59 -17.04 -11.83 5.76
CA PHE A 59 -16.90 -10.78 6.76
C PHE A 59 -16.08 -9.62 6.22
N LYS A 60 -16.64 -8.42 6.28
CA LYS A 60 -15.93 -7.19 5.92
C LYS A 60 -15.21 -6.62 7.13
N ILE A 61 -13.96 -6.20 6.93
CA ILE A 61 -13.19 -5.49 7.95
C ILE A 61 -13.72 -4.06 8.05
N SER A 62 -14.18 -3.70 9.24
CA SER A 62 -14.75 -2.38 9.53
C SER A 62 -13.69 -1.27 9.48
N ASP A 63 -14.14 -0.02 9.45
CA ASP A 63 -13.26 1.15 9.37
C ASP A 63 -12.30 1.29 10.56
N ASN A 64 -12.69 0.74 11.72
CA ASN A 64 -11.83 0.64 12.90
C ASN A 64 -10.82 -0.53 12.85
N GLY A 65 -10.76 -1.26 11.72
CA GLY A 65 -9.86 -2.38 11.53
C GLY A 65 -10.25 -3.67 12.24
N ALA A 66 -11.51 -3.78 12.68
CA ALA A 66 -12.01 -4.97 13.37
C ALA A 66 -12.86 -5.85 12.44
N LEU A 67 -12.75 -7.15 12.65
CA LEU A 67 -13.69 -8.17 12.19
C LEU A 67 -14.79 -8.34 13.24
N VAL A 68 -16.06 -8.37 12.82
CA VAL A 68 -17.19 -8.66 13.71
C VAL A 68 -17.70 -10.07 13.40
N MET A 69 -17.60 -10.98 14.35
CA MET A 69 -18.01 -12.37 14.20
C MET A 69 -19.02 -12.75 15.29
N PRO A 70 -20.08 -13.52 14.95
CA PRO A 70 -21.02 -14.04 15.95
C PRO A 70 -20.30 -14.77 17.09
N LEU A 71 -20.83 -14.70 18.29
CA LEU A 71 -20.32 -15.28 19.53
C LEU A 71 -18.97 -14.74 20.02
N VAL A 72 -18.07 -14.36 19.11
CA VAL A 72 -16.73 -13.83 19.44
C VAL A 72 -16.76 -12.32 19.67
N GLY A 73 -17.60 -11.61 18.90
CA GLY A 73 -17.67 -10.15 18.92
C GLY A 73 -16.64 -9.50 18.00
N GLN A 74 -16.11 -8.35 18.42
CA GLN A 74 -15.09 -7.61 17.65
C GLN A 74 -13.70 -8.23 17.85
N VAL A 75 -13.04 -8.54 16.73
CA VAL A 75 -11.68 -9.08 16.69
C VAL A 75 -10.79 -8.12 15.93
N PRO A 76 -9.78 -7.51 16.57
CA PRO A 76 -8.80 -6.66 15.88
C PRO A 76 -8.08 -7.46 14.79
N ALA A 77 -8.24 -7.02 13.52
CA ALA A 77 -7.70 -7.72 12.35
C ALA A 77 -6.68 -6.88 11.58
N GLN A 78 -6.79 -5.55 11.65
CA GLN A 78 -5.93 -4.64 10.91
C GLN A 78 -4.46 -4.82 11.26
N GLY A 79 -3.62 -4.89 10.23
CA GLY A 79 -2.17 -5.02 10.38
C GLY A 79 -1.69 -6.44 10.66
N LEU A 80 -2.59 -7.41 10.72
CA LEU A 80 -2.24 -8.82 10.82
C LEU A 80 -2.13 -9.45 9.43
N SER A 81 -1.23 -10.40 9.28
CA SER A 81 -1.26 -11.34 8.16
C SER A 81 -2.44 -12.32 8.31
N VAL A 82 -2.84 -12.95 7.21
CA VAL A 82 -3.91 -13.97 7.24
C VAL A 82 -3.62 -15.10 8.23
N PRO A 83 -2.38 -15.67 8.28
CA PRO A 83 -2.06 -16.70 9.27
C PRO A 83 -2.11 -16.21 10.73
N GLU A 84 -1.73 -14.96 11.00
CA GLU A 84 -1.83 -14.40 12.36
C GLU A 84 -3.28 -14.18 12.78
N LEU A 85 -4.13 -13.68 11.86
CA LEU A 85 -5.55 -13.53 12.10
C LEU A 85 -6.21 -14.90 12.34
N GLN A 86 -5.84 -15.92 11.55
CA GLN A 86 -6.32 -17.28 11.73
C GLN A 86 -5.98 -17.83 13.13
N LYS A 87 -4.72 -17.71 13.56
CA LYS A 87 -4.31 -18.10 14.91
C LYS A 87 -5.09 -17.38 16.00
N ARG A 88 -5.32 -16.07 15.82
CA ARG A 88 -6.10 -15.26 16.75
C ARG A 88 -7.54 -15.76 16.85
N LEU A 89 -8.19 -16.05 15.71
CA LEU A 89 -9.55 -16.58 15.70
C LEU A 89 -9.65 -17.95 16.33
N VAL A 90 -8.73 -18.87 16.02
CA VAL A 90 -8.67 -20.20 16.65
C VAL A 90 -8.62 -20.07 18.18
N ASN A 91 -7.75 -19.22 18.71
CA ASN A 91 -7.62 -19.01 20.15
C ASN A 91 -8.91 -18.45 20.79
N LEU A 92 -9.54 -17.45 20.14
CA LEU A 92 -10.76 -16.84 20.65
C LEU A 92 -11.96 -17.81 20.61
N LEU A 93 -12.11 -18.53 19.51
CA LEU A 93 -13.18 -19.53 19.35
C LEU A 93 -13.02 -20.68 20.33
N ASN A 94 -11.79 -21.16 20.55
CA ASN A 94 -11.51 -22.25 21.49
C ASN A 94 -11.89 -21.90 22.94
N VAL A 95 -11.78 -20.63 23.33
CA VAL A 95 -12.15 -20.15 24.66
C VAL A 95 -13.65 -19.91 24.79
N LYS A 96 -14.31 -19.43 23.73
CA LYS A 96 -15.67 -18.87 23.81
C LYS A 96 -16.77 -19.78 23.26
N ALA A 97 -16.49 -20.60 22.25
CA ALA A 97 -17.54 -21.18 21.45
C ALA A 97 -17.32 -22.65 21.02
N VAL A 98 -16.14 -23.00 20.53
CA VAL A 98 -15.89 -24.28 19.84
C VAL A 98 -14.63 -24.93 20.38
N LYS A 99 -14.71 -26.21 20.74
CA LYS A 99 -13.55 -26.98 21.18
C LYS A 99 -12.71 -27.39 19.98
N SER A 100 -11.42 -27.00 19.97
CA SER A 100 -10.47 -27.32 18.89
C SER A 100 -10.97 -26.88 17.50
N PRO A 101 -11.27 -25.57 17.27
CA PRO A 101 -11.83 -25.12 16.01
C PRO A 101 -10.80 -25.22 14.88
N ASP A 102 -11.22 -25.71 13.72
CA ASP A 102 -10.46 -25.64 12.47
C ASP A 102 -10.98 -24.44 11.65
N VAL A 103 -10.13 -23.44 11.46
CA VAL A 103 -10.48 -22.16 10.83
C VAL A 103 -9.66 -21.96 9.58
N THR A 104 -10.33 -21.72 8.46
CA THR A 104 -9.71 -21.30 7.20
C THR A 104 -10.12 -19.87 6.87
N ILE A 105 -9.16 -19.03 6.45
CA ILE A 105 -9.41 -17.65 6.03
C ILE A 105 -8.89 -17.46 4.62
N GLN A 106 -9.72 -16.89 3.75
CA GLN A 106 -9.37 -16.49 2.39
C GLN A 106 -9.75 -15.01 2.21
N VAL A 107 -8.92 -14.24 1.50
CA VAL A 107 -9.30 -12.89 1.09
C VAL A 107 -10.18 -13.01 -0.16
N GLU A 108 -11.43 -12.58 -0.04
CA GLU A 108 -12.41 -12.60 -1.11
C GLU A 108 -12.33 -11.33 -1.96
N GLU A 109 -12.24 -10.18 -1.29
CA GLU A 109 -12.03 -8.89 -1.94
C GLU A 109 -11.00 -8.06 -1.17
N TYR A 110 -10.05 -7.51 -1.91
CA TYR A 110 -9.09 -6.56 -1.36
C TYR A 110 -9.65 -5.14 -1.43
N ARG A 111 -9.31 -4.30 -0.45
CA ARG A 111 -9.55 -2.87 -0.57
C ARG A 111 -8.89 -2.31 -1.83
N PRO A 112 -9.50 -1.30 -2.49
CA PRO A 112 -8.99 -0.75 -3.73
C PRO A 112 -7.64 -0.05 -3.54
N PHE A 113 -6.91 0.14 -4.63
CA PHE A 113 -5.82 1.09 -4.73
C PHE A 113 -6.30 2.36 -5.46
N PHE A 114 -5.50 3.42 -5.37
CA PHE A 114 -5.80 4.69 -6.02
C PHE A 114 -4.65 5.05 -6.95
N ILE A 115 -4.98 5.67 -8.08
CA ILE A 115 -3.99 6.18 -9.02
C ILE A 115 -4.36 7.59 -9.45
N LEU A 116 -3.37 8.48 -9.43
CA LEU A 116 -3.51 9.92 -9.68
C LEU A 116 -2.37 10.42 -10.57
N GLY A 117 -2.48 11.68 -11.02
CA GLY A 117 -1.47 12.35 -11.85
C GLY A 117 -1.62 12.01 -13.33
N GLU A 118 -0.51 11.85 -14.04
CA GLU A 118 -0.46 11.74 -15.49
C GLU A 118 -0.81 10.35 -16.01
N VAL A 119 -2.04 9.90 -15.72
CA VAL A 119 -2.71 8.73 -16.29
C VAL A 119 -4.00 9.14 -16.99
N LYS A 120 -4.48 8.36 -17.94
CA LYS A 120 -5.68 8.73 -18.71
C LYS A 120 -6.94 8.81 -17.86
N ASN A 121 -7.11 7.90 -16.92
CA ASN A 121 -8.28 7.82 -16.06
C ASN A 121 -7.83 7.71 -14.59
N PRO A 122 -7.55 8.84 -13.91
CA PRO A 122 -7.28 8.83 -12.47
C PRO A 122 -8.50 8.33 -11.69
N GLY A 123 -8.28 7.57 -10.61
CA GLY A 123 -9.39 7.07 -9.81
C GLY A 123 -9.02 5.97 -8.84
N SER A 124 -10.05 5.29 -8.34
CA SER A 124 -9.98 4.12 -7.47
C SER A 124 -10.26 2.87 -8.28
N TYR A 125 -9.43 1.84 -8.09
CA TYR A 125 -9.53 0.59 -8.85
C TYR A 125 -9.41 -0.64 -7.96
N PRO A 126 -10.06 -1.75 -8.30
CA PRO A 126 -9.90 -3.02 -7.60
C PRO A 126 -8.45 -3.48 -7.63
N TYR A 127 -7.96 -3.93 -6.48
CA TYR A 127 -6.63 -4.53 -6.38
C TYR A 127 -6.67 -6.00 -6.77
N VAL A 128 -5.65 -6.45 -7.50
CA VAL A 128 -5.42 -7.85 -7.82
C VAL A 128 -4.05 -8.27 -7.27
N PRO A 129 -3.89 -9.47 -6.70
CA PRO A 129 -2.59 -9.94 -6.22
C PRO A 129 -1.49 -9.81 -7.27
N GLU A 130 -0.26 -9.55 -6.82
CA GLU A 130 0.93 -9.40 -7.66
C GLU A 130 0.95 -8.14 -8.57
N MET A 131 0.04 -7.18 -8.37
CA MET A 131 0.03 -5.94 -9.14
C MET A 131 1.32 -5.15 -9.01
N THR A 132 1.75 -4.57 -10.14
CA THR A 132 2.83 -3.60 -10.21
C THR A 132 2.29 -2.21 -10.56
N VAL A 133 3.14 -1.20 -10.43
CA VAL A 133 2.82 0.15 -10.92
C VAL A 133 2.41 0.12 -12.39
N LEU A 134 3.11 -0.65 -13.23
CA LEU A 134 2.79 -0.74 -14.66
C LEU A 134 1.39 -1.30 -14.90
N THR A 135 0.99 -2.36 -14.17
CA THR A 135 -0.36 -2.92 -14.29
C THR A 135 -1.43 -1.96 -13.79
N ALA A 136 -1.15 -1.21 -12.72
CA ALA A 136 -2.05 -0.18 -12.22
C ALA A 136 -2.28 0.94 -13.25
N VAL A 137 -1.20 1.42 -13.87
CA VAL A 137 -1.28 2.42 -14.95
C VAL A 137 -2.04 1.87 -16.17
N ALA A 138 -1.82 0.61 -16.54
CA ALA A 138 -2.53 -0.02 -17.66
C ALA A 138 -4.05 -0.07 -17.42
N ILE A 139 -4.49 -0.42 -16.20
CA ILE A 139 -5.90 -0.42 -15.80
C ILE A 139 -6.49 1.00 -15.87
N ALA A 140 -5.70 2.02 -15.50
CA ALA A 140 -6.09 3.43 -15.61
C ALA A 140 -6.04 3.98 -17.06
N GLY A 141 -5.93 3.10 -18.07
CA GLY A 141 -5.94 3.45 -19.49
C GLY A 141 -4.59 3.85 -20.07
N GLY A 142 -3.50 3.73 -19.29
CA GLY A 142 -2.12 4.05 -19.68
C GLY A 142 -1.69 5.46 -19.27
N PHE A 143 -0.43 5.75 -19.51
CA PHE A 143 0.17 7.06 -19.28
C PHE A 143 -0.43 8.12 -20.22
N THR A 144 -0.42 9.39 -19.80
CA THR A 144 -0.62 10.51 -20.72
C THR A 144 0.70 10.81 -21.45
N PHE A 145 0.64 11.66 -22.49
CA PHE A 145 1.84 12.07 -23.22
C PHE A 145 2.81 12.92 -22.38
N ARG A 146 2.32 13.45 -21.25
CA ARG A 146 3.12 14.28 -20.31
C ARG A 146 3.72 13.48 -19.18
N ALA A 147 3.40 12.21 -19.07
CA ALA A 147 3.82 11.37 -17.95
C ALA A 147 5.34 11.16 -17.91
N SER A 148 5.89 11.13 -16.69
CA SER A 148 7.17 10.50 -16.42
C SER A 148 6.93 9.00 -16.29
N GLU A 149 7.44 8.21 -17.23
CA GLU A 149 7.17 6.78 -17.27
C GLU A 149 8.11 5.96 -16.36
N ASP A 150 9.24 6.52 -15.97
CA ASP A 150 10.28 5.77 -15.27
C ASP A 150 10.15 5.83 -13.74
N GLU A 151 9.56 6.92 -13.23
CA GLU A 151 9.43 7.14 -11.80
C GLU A 151 8.03 7.62 -11.42
N VAL A 152 7.50 7.02 -10.35
CA VAL A 152 6.25 7.41 -9.72
C VAL A 152 6.47 7.51 -8.21
N SER A 153 5.56 8.13 -7.47
CA SER A 153 5.51 7.93 -6.03
C SER A 153 4.40 6.97 -5.65
N VAL A 154 4.65 6.24 -4.56
CA VAL A 154 3.68 5.38 -3.91
C VAL A 154 3.56 5.79 -2.46
N THR A 155 2.37 6.24 -2.09
CA THR A 155 2.02 6.49 -0.68
C THR A 155 1.37 5.25 -0.12
N ARG A 156 2.00 4.69 0.91
CA ARG A 156 1.55 3.49 1.62
C ARG A 156 1.26 3.78 3.07
N LYS A 157 0.11 3.35 3.55
CA LYS A 157 -0.27 3.48 4.96
C LYS A 157 0.04 2.19 5.72
N ARG A 158 0.89 2.28 6.75
CA ARG A 158 1.19 1.18 7.67
C ARG A 158 1.04 1.66 9.10
N ASN A 159 0.36 0.90 9.94
CA ASN A 159 0.17 1.21 11.38
C ASN A 159 -0.31 2.65 11.65
N GLY A 160 -1.20 3.16 10.79
CA GLY A 160 -1.74 4.51 10.94
C GLY A 160 -0.87 5.63 10.33
N ALA A 161 0.42 5.39 10.07
CA ALA A 161 1.31 6.35 9.43
C ALA A 161 1.33 6.16 7.90
N ALA A 162 1.27 7.27 7.17
CA ALA A 162 1.45 7.27 5.72
C ALA A 162 2.90 7.63 5.39
N SER A 163 3.51 6.87 4.48
CA SER A 163 4.85 7.14 3.95
C SER A 163 4.81 7.18 2.44
N GLU A 164 5.40 8.20 1.86
CA GLU A 164 5.56 8.34 0.42
C GLU A 164 6.96 7.89 0.02
N SER A 165 7.05 7.09 -1.02
CA SER A 165 8.30 6.51 -1.52
C SER A 165 8.34 6.55 -3.03
N ARG A 166 9.55 6.68 -3.59
CA ARG A 166 9.77 6.57 -5.02
C ARG A 166 9.67 5.12 -5.46
N ALA A 167 8.97 4.88 -6.56
CA ALA A 167 8.79 3.56 -7.14
C ALA A 167 9.04 3.59 -8.66
N THR A 168 9.33 2.43 -9.22
CA THR A 168 9.48 2.22 -10.66
C THR A 168 8.28 1.47 -11.23
N ARG A 169 8.19 1.33 -12.53
CA ARG A 169 7.13 0.55 -13.20
C ARG A 169 7.03 -0.89 -12.70
N ALA A 170 8.16 -1.49 -12.32
CA ALA A 170 8.22 -2.88 -11.83
C ALA A 170 7.92 -3.01 -10.32
N SER A 171 7.83 -1.89 -9.60
CA SER A 171 7.56 -1.93 -8.17
C SER A 171 6.17 -2.49 -7.88
N ARG A 172 6.08 -3.39 -6.91
CA ARG A 172 4.81 -3.96 -6.45
C ARG A 172 4.03 -2.93 -5.65
N ILE A 173 2.74 -2.84 -5.93
CA ILE A 173 1.78 -2.09 -5.13
C ILE A 173 0.99 -3.03 -4.23
N LEU A 174 0.41 -2.49 -3.17
CA LEU A 174 -0.41 -3.22 -2.20
C LEU A 174 -1.82 -2.63 -2.14
N PRO A 175 -2.80 -3.38 -1.61
CA PRO A 175 -4.14 -2.85 -1.37
C PRO A 175 -4.10 -1.59 -0.50
N GLY A 176 -4.80 -0.53 -0.94
CA GLY A 176 -4.84 0.75 -0.25
C GLY A 176 -3.68 1.70 -0.58
N ASP A 177 -2.74 1.32 -1.45
CA ASP A 177 -1.70 2.23 -1.93
C ASP A 177 -2.30 3.35 -2.79
N VAL A 178 -1.67 4.52 -2.75
CA VAL A 178 -1.92 5.62 -3.66
C VAL A 178 -0.71 5.78 -4.57
N VAL A 179 -0.89 5.55 -5.85
CA VAL A 179 0.13 5.71 -6.88
C VAL A 179 -0.03 7.10 -7.50
N TYR A 180 1.05 7.87 -7.52
CA TYR A 180 1.07 9.18 -8.18
C TYR A 180 2.07 9.18 -9.33
N VAL A 181 1.59 9.43 -10.54
CA VAL A 181 2.39 9.53 -11.75
C VAL A 181 2.77 10.99 -11.99
N PHE A 182 4.07 11.26 -11.94
CA PHE A 182 4.58 12.62 -12.14
C PHE A 182 4.45 13.08 -13.58
N GLU A 183 4.38 14.39 -13.74
CA GLU A 183 4.60 15.03 -15.03
C GLU A 183 6.10 15.02 -15.37
N ARG A 184 6.41 14.81 -16.64
CA ARG A 184 7.76 14.88 -17.17
C ARG A 184 8.23 16.33 -17.24
N HIS A 185 9.36 16.62 -16.62
CA HIS A 185 10.03 17.91 -16.78
C HIS A 185 11.04 17.83 -17.93
N PHE A 186 11.05 18.85 -18.77
CA PHE A 186 11.97 19.01 -19.88
C PHE A 186 13.16 19.88 -19.47
#